data_8b994ca4e535d478a3df9e93380531dd
#
_entry.id   8b994ca4e535d478a3df9e93380531dd
#
_cell.length_a   1.000
_cell.length_b   1.000
_cell.length_c   1.000
_cell.angle_alpha   90.00
_cell.angle_beta   90.00
_cell.angle_gamma   90.00
#
_symmetry.space_group_name_H-M   'P 1'
#
loop_
_entity.id
_entity.type
_entity.pdbx_description
1 polymer ?
#
loop_
_entity_poly.entity_id
_entity_poly.type
_entity_poly.pdbx_seq_one_letter_code
_entity_poly.pdbx_strand_id
1 'polypeptide(L)'
;DPNNPTRDDKPKYEKDEKLGKYVIVNNYKDALPNWSSKHKGFIPRMVSTDASVIKNYRAIAGIPKNSKRRPTFIENIKYMIDFQFGYMYGRYFMWNFVGRQNDEQGQLDLQNGNWLSGIKFIDEWRLGPQTNLPSDVKNNKGRNTYYFLPFILGIIGLFFHLKKDKNNFYTLLLFFAFTGLAIIFYTNPKPFEPRERDYAIVGSFYIFAIWVGFGVLALYEYLKKYANKNTVAIAVSLISLIAVPTLMASENWDDHDRSNRYTSRLNAKAYLD
;
A
#
# COMPACT_ATOMS: atom_id res chain seq x y z
N ASP A 1 5.73 28.50 -15.56
CA ASP A 1 6.01 29.92 -15.34
C ASP A 1 7.37 30.23 -15.96
N PRO A 2 7.48 31.13 -16.99
CA PRO A 2 8.73 31.45 -17.66
C PRO A 2 9.80 32.05 -16.73
N ASN A 3 9.38 32.60 -15.60
CA ASN A 3 10.26 33.21 -14.60
C ASN A 3 10.68 32.23 -13.49
N ASN A 4 10.21 30.99 -13.55
CA ASN A 4 10.54 29.93 -12.59
C ASN A 4 10.98 28.69 -13.36
N PRO A 5 12.29 28.51 -13.57
CA PRO A 5 12.82 27.32 -14.21
C PRO A 5 12.39 26.07 -13.49
N THR A 6 12.03 25.04 -14.25
CA THR A 6 11.72 23.74 -13.72
C THR A 6 12.94 23.14 -13.04
N ARG A 7 12.73 22.47 -11.93
CA ARG A 7 13.76 21.74 -11.24
C ARG A 7 14.29 20.62 -12.12
N ASP A 8 15.59 20.59 -12.39
CA ASP A 8 16.25 19.41 -12.93
C ASP A 8 16.35 18.33 -11.86
N ASP A 9 15.64 17.22 -12.04
CA ASP A 9 15.61 16.12 -11.08
C ASP A 9 16.90 15.29 -11.06
N LYS A 10 17.78 15.49 -12.05
CA LYS A 10 19.05 14.77 -12.20
C LYS A 10 20.22 15.75 -12.16
N PRO A 11 21.32 15.37 -11.52
CA PRO A 11 22.54 16.17 -11.61
C PRO A 11 23.00 16.23 -13.07
N LYS A 12 23.17 17.44 -13.57
CA LYS A 12 23.69 17.70 -14.90
C LYS A 12 25.21 17.76 -14.80
N TYR A 13 25.90 16.98 -15.61
CA TYR A 13 27.36 16.96 -15.68
C TYR A 13 27.83 17.74 -16.89
N GLU A 14 28.70 18.72 -16.70
CA GLU A 14 29.35 19.44 -17.78
C GLU A 14 30.88 19.27 -17.66
N LYS A 15 31.54 19.10 -18.80
CA LYS A 15 33.00 18.99 -18.84
C LYS A 15 33.62 20.37 -18.61
N ASP A 16 34.36 20.53 -17.54
CA ASP A 16 35.19 21.71 -17.31
C ASP A 16 36.53 21.49 -18.02
N GLU A 17 36.77 22.24 -19.09
CA GLU A 17 37.98 22.09 -19.89
C GLU A 17 39.23 22.54 -19.14
N LYS A 18 39.12 23.50 -18.20
CA LYS A 18 40.22 23.95 -17.39
C LYS A 18 40.66 22.94 -16.36
N LEU A 19 39.69 22.23 -15.78
CA LEU A 19 39.94 21.21 -14.77
C LEU A 19 40.13 19.82 -15.37
N GLY A 20 39.85 19.62 -16.68
CA GLY A 20 39.93 18.34 -17.37
C GLY A 20 39.00 17.26 -16.86
N LYS A 21 37.97 17.62 -16.10
CA LYS A 21 37.02 16.70 -15.47
C LYS A 21 35.58 17.17 -15.59
N TYR A 22 34.64 16.22 -15.40
CA TYR A 22 33.22 16.56 -15.32
C TYR A 22 32.88 17.18 -13.96
N VAL A 23 32.18 18.31 -13.97
CA VAL A 23 31.66 19.01 -12.81
C VAL A 23 30.14 18.92 -12.80
N ILE A 24 29.55 18.88 -11.60
CA ILE A 24 28.11 18.88 -11.45
C ILE A 24 27.61 20.32 -11.53
N VAL A 25 26.80 20.61 -12.55
CA VAL A 25 26.08 21.88 -12.69
C VAL A 25 24.69 21.71 -12.11
N ASN A 26 24.44 22.35 -10.98
CA ASN A 26 23.19 22.23 -10.24
C ASN A 26 22.40 23.56 -10.27
N ASN A 27 21.72 23.81 -11.41
CA ASN A 27 21.00 25.05 -11.63
C ASN A 27 19.74 25.21 -10.74
N TYR A 28 19.24 24.15 -10.12
CA TYR A 28 18.02 24.23 -9.32
C TYR A 28 18.24 24.96 -7.98
N LYS A 29 19.46 25.00 -7.45
CA LYS A 29 19.78 25.73 -6.22
C LYS A 29 19.49 27.21 -6.37
N ASP A 30 19.77 27.75 -7.55
CA ASP A 30 19.54 29.16 -7.87
C ASP A 30 18.07 29.42 -8.26
N ALA A 31 17.37 28.41 -8.76
CA ALA A 31 15.98 28.51 -9.15
C ALA A 31 15.01 28.55 -7.95
N LEU A 32 15.31 27.81 -6.88
CA LEU A 32 14.44 27.73 -5.70
C LEU A 32 14.14 29.07 -5.03
N PRO A 33 15.10 30.01 -4.84
CA PRO A 33 14.82 31.33 -4.28
C PRO A 33 13.88 32.17 -5.16
N ASN A 34 13.94 31.97 -6.47
CA ASN A 34 13.20 32.75 -7.47
C ASN A 34 11.80 32.20 -7.77
N TRP A 35 11.41 31.09 -7.17
CA TRP A 35 10.06 30.56 -7.37
C TRP A 35 8.99 31.49 -6.79
N SER A 36 7.96 31.75 -7.58
CA SER A 36 6.82 32.54 -7.13
C SER A 36 6.20 31.94 -5.86
N SER A 37 5.80 32.80 -4.93
CA SER A 37 5.08 32.42 -3.71
C SER A 37 3.78 31.64 -4.02
N LYS A 38 3.20 31.83 -5.22
CA LYS A 38 2.04 31.06 -5.70
C LYS A 38 2.32 29.56 -5.87
N HIS A 39 3.58 29.19 -6.08
CA HIS A 39 4.02 27.80 -6.28
C HIS A 39 4.68 27.19 -5.03
N LYS A 40 4.82 27.97 -3.95
CA LYS A 40 5.37 27.50 -2.68
C LYS A 40 4.23 27.17 -1.72
N GLY A 41 4.38 26.12 -0.94
CA GLY A 41 3.46 25.71 0.10
C GLY A 41 4.17 24.92 1.19
N PHE A 42 3.58 24.89 2.38
CA PHE A 42 4.02 24.03 3.46
C PHE A 42 3.41 22.64 3.24
N ILE A 43 4.26 21.61 3.14
CA ILE A 43 3.88 20.21 2.83
C ILE A 43 2.94 20.13 1.60
N PRO A 44 3.37 20.55 0.39
CA PRO A 44 2.56 20.44 -0.81
C PRO A 44 2.45 18.97 -1.21
N ARG A 45 1.23 18.44 -1.28
CA ARG A 45 0.97 17.05 -1.69
C ARG A 45 0.44 16.97 -3.12
N MET A 46 -0.44 17.90 -3.48
CA MET A 46 -1.11 17.96 -4.78
C MET A 46 -0.31 18.80 -5.77
N VAL A 47 0.76 18.22 -6.34
CA VAL A 47 1.67 18.91 -7.28
C VAL A 47 1.75 18.14 -8.59
N SER A 48 1.40 18.77 -9.70
CA SER A 48 1.58 18.21 -11.04
C SER A 48 1.56 19.32 -12.10
N THR A 49 2.19 19.07 -13.23
CA THR A 49 2.07 19.86 -14.47
C THR A 49 1.01 19.28 -15.41
N ASP A 50 0.57 18.05 -15.18
CA ASP A 50 -0.42 17.34 -15.97
C ASP A 50 -1.84 17.77 -15.57
N ALA A 51 -2.62 18.25 -16.53
CA ALA A 51 -3.98 18.72 -16.31
C ALA A 51 -4.93 17.61 -15.82
N SER A 52 -4.75 16.37 -16.27
CA SER A 52 -5.54 15.21 -15.85
C SER A 52 -5.30 14.88 -14.38
N VAL A 53 -4.04 14.89 -13.97
CA VAL A 53 -3.65 14.66 -12.57
C VAL A 53 -4.15 15.78 -11.66
N ILE A 54 -4.06 17.04 -12.11
CA ILE A 54 -4.60 18.20 -11.36
C ILE A 54 -6.11 18.06 -11.19
N LYS A 55 -6.83 17.60 -12.21
CA LYS A 55 -8.26 17.34 -12.12
C LYS A 55 -8.59 16.29 -11.07
N ASN A 56 -7.83 15.20 -11.05
CA ASN A 56 -7.99 14.12 -10.08
C ASN A 56 -7.70 14.59 -8.64
N TYR A 57 -6.61 15.32 -8.43
CA TYR A 57 -6.30 15.93 -7.13
C TYR A 57 -7.45 16.79 -6.60
N ARG A 58 -8.01 17.65 -7.46
CA ARG A 58 -9.12 18.52 -7.09
C ARG A 58 -10.37 17.73 -6.73
N ALA A 59 -10.70 16.70 -7.52
CA ALA A 59 -11.85 15.84 -7.26
C ALA A 59 -11.73 15.12 -5.90
N ILE A 60 -10.58 14.54 -5.62
CA ILE A 60 -10.33 13.82 -4.36
C ILE A 60 -10.33 14.77 -3.15
N ALA A 61 -9.73 15.94 -3.29
CA ALA A 61 -9.69 16.93 -2.19
C ALA A 61 -10.99 17.74 -2.02
N GLY A 62 -11.99 17.55 -2.91
CA GLY A 62 -13.23 18.30 -2.88
C GLY A 62 -13.10 19.77 -3.30
N ILE A 63 -12.06 20.11 -4.08
CA ILE A 63 -11.84 21.47 -4.57
C ILE A 63 -12.73 21.72 -5.80
N PRO A 64 -13.53 22.82 -5.85
CA PRO A 64 -14.40 23.10 -6.99
C PRO A 64 -13.65 23.14 -8.33
N LYS A 65 -14.22 22.54 -9.37
CA LYS A 65 -13.62 22.43 -10.70
C LYS A 65 -13.17 23.78 -11.30
N ASN A 66 -13.95 24.82 -11.04
CA ASN A 66 -13.70 26.17 -11.59
C ASN A 66 -12.73 27.03 -10.75
N SER A 67 -12.28 26.52 -9.62
CA SER A 67 -11.34 27.24 -8.76
C SER A 67 -9.94 27.24 -9.37
N LYS A 68 -9.35 28.41 -9.55
CA LYS A 68 -7.96 28.59 -10.00
C LYS A 68 -6.96 28.73 -8.85
N ARG A 69 -7.45 28.73 -7.60
CA ARG A 69 -6.59 28.86 -6.43
C ARG A 69 -5.73 27.61 -6.20
N ARG A 70 -4.61 27.78 -5.51
CA ARG A 70 -3.81 26.67 -5.00
C ARG A 70 -4.55 25.93 -3.88
N PRO A 71 -4.27 24.63 -3.66
CA PRO A 71 -4.76 23.90 -2.50
C PRO A 71 -4.28 24.57 -1.19
N THR A 72 -5.15 24.60 -0.20
CA THR A 72 -4.79 25.05 1.15
C THR A 72 -3.95 23.99 1.87
N PHE A 73 -3.33 24.34 2.99
CA PHE A 73 -2.64 23.40 3.85
C PHE A 73 -3.57 22.25 4.33
N ILE A 74 -4.77 22.60 4.78
CA ILE A 74 -5.76 21.61 5.26
C ILE A 74 -6.19 20.66 4.16
N GLU A 75 -6.38 21.14 2.93
CA GLU A 75 -6.71 20.28 1.79
C GLU A 75 -5.56 19.33 1.43
N ASN A 76 -4.32 19.77 1.53
CA ASN A 76 -3.15 18.89 1.34
C ASN A 76 -3.07 17.81 2.44
N ILE A 77 -3.31 18.17 3.71
CA ILE A 77 -3.34 17.22 4.82
C ILE A 77 -4.50 16.22 4.66
N LYS A 78 -5.69 16.72 4.32
CA LYS A 78 -6.84 15.87 4.04
C LYS A 78 -6.55 14.87 2.91
N TYR A 79 -6.00 15.34 1.79
CA TYR A 79 -5.58 14.47 0.69
C TYR A 79 -4.57 13.40 1.15
N MET A 80 -3.58 13.79 1.95
CA MET A 80 -2.59 12.87 2.49
C MET A 80 -3.22 11.79 3.37
N ILE A 81 -4.10 12.18 4.30
CA ILE A 81 -4.72 11.24 5.24
C ILE A 81 -5.74 10.35 4.52
N ASP A 82 -6.70 10.94 3.81
CA ASP A 82 -7.82 10.19 3.25
C ASP A 82 -7.39 9.36 2.04
N PHE A 83 -6.59 9.96 1.14
CA PHE A 83 -6.22 9.27 -0.09
C PHE A 83 -4.90 8.51 0.04
N GLN A 84 -3.80 9.16 0.43
CA GLN A 84 -2.51 8.50 0.42
C GLN A 84 -2.37 7.47 1.54
N PHE A 85 -2.73 7.82 2.77
CA PHE A 85 -2.66 6.89 3.90
C PHE A 85 -3.87 5.96 3.98
N GLY A 86 -5.07 6.48 3.82
CA GLY A 86 -6.29 5.68 3.90
C GLY A 86 -6.49 4.79 2.68
N TYR A 87 -6.61 5.39 1.50
CA TYR A 87 -6.95 4.64 0.29
C TYR A 87 -5.74 3.90 -0.29
N MET A 88 -4.62 4.57 -0.54
CA MET A 88 -3.48 3.88 -1.18
C MET A 88 -2.80 2.88 -0.24
N TYR A 89 -2.47 3.27 1.00
CA TYR A 89 -1.81 2.38 1.93
C TYR A 89 -2.79 1.50 2.70
N GLY A 90 -3.76 2.09 3.39
CA GLY A 90 -4.67 1.37 4.29
C GLY A 90 -5.53 0.34 3.55
N ARG A 91 -6.11 0.72 2.40
CA ARG A 91 -6.86 -0.22 1.56
C ARG A 91 -5.98 -1.40 1.11
N TYR A 92 -4.77 -1.12 0.64
CA TYR A 92 -3.85 -2.16 0.19
C TYR A 92 -3.32 -3.03 1.35
N PHE A 93 -3.14 -2.45 2.53
CA PHE A 93 -2.85 -3.19 3.75
C PHE A 93 -3.99 -4.17 4.10
N MET A 94 -5.23 -3.70 4.06
CA MET A 94 -6.41 -4.56 4.26
C MET A 94 -6.52 -5.65 3.18
N TRP A 95 -6.15 -5.36 1.94
CA TRP A 95 -6.07 -6.34 0.86
C TRP A 95 -5.20 -7.54 1.22
N ASN A 96 -4.08 -7.29 1.87
CA ASN A 96 -3.13 -8.33 2.22
C ASN A 96 -3.51 -9.13 3.48
N PHE A 97 -4.28 -8.55 4.40
CA PHE A 97 -4.56 -9.19 5.70
C PHE A 97 -6.04 -9.47 5.96
N VAL A 98 -6.94 -8.98 5.12
CA VAL A 98 -8.38 -9.23 5.23
C VAL A 98 -8.92 -9.99 4.03
N GLY A 99 -8.38 -9.69 2.85
CA GLY A 99 -8.73 -10.26 1.57
C GLY A 99 -9.04 -9.20 0.52
N ARG A 100 -9.22 -9.62 -0.73
CA ARG A 100 -9.35 -8.72 -1.88
C ARG A 100 -10.52 -9.07 -2.77
N GLN A 101 -11.10 -8.06 -3.38
CA GLN A 101 -12.23 -8.17 -4.30
C GLN A 101 -11.79 -8.75 -5.65
N ASN A 102 -10.69 -8.28 -6.17
CA ASN A 102 -10.01 -8.71 -7.40
C ASN A 102 -8.59 -8.13 -7.41
N ASP A 103 -7.78 -8.44 -8.42
CA ASP A 103 -6.42 -7.95 -8.61
C ASP A 103 -6.33 -6.71 -9.52
N GLU A 104 -7.47 -6.07 -9.79
CA GLU A 104 -7.53 -4.85 -10.57
C GLU A 104 -7.12 -3.62 -9.76
N GLN A 105 -6.50 -2.66 -10.45
CA GLN A 105 -6.12 -1.38 -9.84
C GLN A 105 -7.36 -0.60 -9.38
N GLY A 106 -7.39 -0.21 -8.11
CA GLY A 106 -8.50 0.59 -7.58
C GLY A 106 -8.54 2.02 -8.14
N GLN A 107 -9.73 2.46 -8.53
CA GLN A 107 -10.02 3.78 -9.10
C GLN A 107 -10.97 4.62 -8.22
N LEU A 108 -11.03 4.35 -6.91
CA LEU A 108 -12.03 4.90 -5.98
C LEU A 108 -13.48 4.51 -6.33
N ASP A 109 -13.65 3.44 -7.09
CA ASP A 109 -14.95 2.85 -7.38
C ASP A 109 -15.25 1.66 -6.45
N LEU A 110 -16.47 1.13 -6.53
CA LEU A 110 -16.90 -0.04 -5.74
C LEU A 110 -16.63 -1.37 -6.44
N GLN A 111 -16.16 -1.35 -7.69
CA GLN A 111 -16.06 -2.53 -8.54
C GLN A 111 -14.68 -3.15 -8.52
N ASN A 112 -13.62 -2.32 -8.37
CA ASN A 112 -12.27 -2.79 -8.52
C ASN A 112 -11.35 -2.39 -7.36
N GLY A 113 -10.41 -3.27 -7.06
CA GLY A 113 -9.31 -3.01 -6.16
C GLY A 113 -9.69 -2.76 -4.70
N ASN A 114 -10.87 -3.18 -4.27
CA ASN A 114 -11.28 -3.03 -2.88
C ASN A 114 -10.84 -4.24 -2.04
N TRP A 115 -10.68 -4.05 -0.73
CA TRP A 115 -10.54 -5.19 0.17
C TRP A 115 -11.90 -5.87 0.39
N LEU A 116 -11.89 -7.17 0.65
CA LEU A 116 -13.06 -8.00 0.82
C LEU A 116 -12.83 -8.95 1.99
N SER A 117 -13.74 -8.96 2.96
CA SER A 117 -13.55 -9.77 4.16
C SER A 117 -14.06 -11.21 4.05
N GLY A 118 -15.04 -11.45 3.21
CA GLY A 118 -15.84 -12.68 3.19
C GLY A 118 -17.00 -12.67 4.19
N ILE A 119 -17.10 -11.62 5.02
CA ILE A 119 -18.21 -11.44 5.97
C ILE A 119 -19.29 -10.62 5.30
N LYS A 120 -20.38 -11.27 4.89
CA LYS A 120 -21.45 -10.69 4.07
C LYS A 120 -21.92 -9.32 4.56
N PHE A 121 -22.23 -9.19 5.86
CA PHE A 121 -22.72 -7.94 6.43
C PHE A 121 -21.73 -6.78 6.24
N ILE A 122 -20.43 -7.00 6.43
CA ILE A 122 -19.38 -5.98 6.29
C ILE A 122 -19.20 -5.62 4.82
N ASP A 123 -19.12 -6.62 3.97
CA ASP A 123 -18.83 -6.42 2.55
C ASP A 123 -20.01 -5.78 1.82
N GLU A 124 -21.26 -6.20 2.11
CA GLU A 124 -22.45 -5.59 1.53
C GLU A 124 -22.68 -4.15 1.97
N TRP A 125 -22.35 -3.81 3.22
CA TRP A 125 -22.42 -2.43 3.71
C TRP A 125 -21.45 -1.51 2.95
N ARG A 126 -20.28 -2.02 2.56
CA ARG A 126 -19.22 -1.23 1.91
C ARG A 126 -19.31 -1.23 0.38
N LEU A 127 -19.58 -2.37 -0.21
CA LEU A 127 -19.45 -2.62 -1.65
C LEU A 127 -20.81 -2.86 -2.34
N GLY A 128 -21.91 -2.84 -1.57
CA GLY A 128 -23.22 -3.23 -2.06
C GLY A 128 -23.43 -4.75 -2.09
N PRO A 129 -24.58 -5.22 -2.61
CA PRO A 129 -24.95 -6.64 -2.60
C PRO A 129 -23.90 -7.54 -3.22
N GLN A 130 -23.49 -8.60 -2.50
CA GLN A 130 -22.47 -9.54 -2.94
C GLN A 130 -23.04 -10.89 -3.44
N THR A 131 -24.36 -11.04 -3.40
CA THR A 131 -25.03 -12.31 -3.69
C THR A 131 -25.30 -12.56 -5.17
N ASN A 132 -25.61 -11.51 -5.93
CA ASN A 132 -26.02 -11.60 -7.35
C ASN A 132 -24.95 -10.97 -8.28
N LEU A 133 -23.69 -11.27 -8.02
CA LEU A 133 -22.60 -10.79 -8.86
C LEU A 133 -22.56 -11.55 -10.20
N PRO A 134 -22.17 -10.91 -11.29
CA PRO A 134 -21.85 -11.57 -12.55
C PRO A 134 -20.83 -12.70 -12.35
N SER A 135 -20.89 -13.72 -13.19
CA SER A 135 -20.07 -14.93 -13.02
C SER A 135 -18.57 -14.65 -13.13
N ASP A 136 -18.15 -13.71 -13.96
CA ASP A 136 -16.78 -13.25 -14.12
C ASP A 136 -16.24 -12.55 -12.87
N VAL A 137 -17.07 -11.75 -12.19
CA VAL A 137 -16.72 -11.11 -10.92
C VAL A 137 -16.70 -12.12 -9.77
N LYS A 138 -17.72 -12.99 -9.70
CA LYS A 138 -17.84 -14.00 -8.64
C LYS A 138 -16.72 -15.02 -8.67
N ASN A 139 -16.34 -15.47 -9.87
CA ASN A 139 -15.35 -16.53 -10.10
C ASN A 139 -13.95 -15.94 -10.43
N ASN A 140 -13.73 -14.65 -10.18
CA ASN A 140 -12.42 -14.06 -10.39
C ASN A 140 -11.40 -14.71 -9.43
N LYS A 141 -10.29 -15.21 -9.97
CA LYS A 141 -9.24 -15.89 -9.19
C LYS A 141 -8.56 -14.97 -8.17
N GLY A 142 -8.52 -13.67 -8.44
CA GLY A 142 -8.01 -12.67 -7.50
C GLY A 142 -8.98 -12.30 -6.38
N ARG A 143 -10.17 -12.95 -6.29
CA ARG A 143 -11.16 -12.73 -5.25
C ARG A 143 -10.91 -13.64 -4.07
N ASN A 144 -10.26 -13.13 -3.03
CA ASN A 144 -9.77 -13.88 -1.88
C ASN A 144 -10.34 -13.32 -0.59
N THR A 145 -10.64 -14.17 0.39
CA THR A 145 -11.25 -13.76 1.66
C THR A 145 -10.59 -14.45 2.84
N TYR A 146 -10.17 -13.68 3.85
CA TYR A 146 -9.47 -14.22 5.01
C TYR A 146 -10.23 -13.97 6.32
N TYR A 147 -11.47 -13.49 6.27
CA TYR A 147 -12.39 -13.31 7.41
C TYR A 147 -11.78 -12.50 8.57
N PHE A 148 -10.92 -11.53 8.27
CA PHE A 148 -10.11 -10.77 9.25
C PHE A 148 -9.15 -11.61 10.09
N LEU A 149 -8.99 -12.91 9.87
CA LEU A 149 -8.21 -13.78 10.75
C LEU A 149 -6.74 -13.35 10.87
N PRO A 150 -6.00 -13.12 9.77
CA PRO A 150 -4.63 -12.59 9.86
C PRO A 150 -4.57 -11.21 10.51
N PHE A 151 -5.52 -10.35 10.20
CA PHE A 151 -5.57 -8.98 10.71
C PHE A 151 -5.79 -8.95 12.23
N ILE A 152 -6.80 -9.68 12.72
CA ILE A 152 -7.12 -9.75 14.16
C ILE A 152 -5.95 -10.35 14.92
N LEU A 153 -5.38 -11.45 14.41
CA LEU A 153 -4.25 -12.10 15.06
C LEU A 153 -3.03 -11.17 15.12
N GLY A 154 -2.77 -10.40 14.06
CA GLY A 154 -1.74 -9.38 14.02
C GLY A 154 -1.94 -8.26 15.03
N ILE A 155 -3.17 -7.77 15.18
CA ILE A 155 -3.52 -6.76 16.21
C ILE A 155 -3.33 -7.31 17.62
N ILE A 156 -3.77 -8.54 17.90
CA ILE A 156 -3.54 -9.20 19.19
C ILE A 156 -2.03 -9.30 19.47
N GLY A 157 -1.25 -9.71 18.49
CA GLY A 157 0.20 -9.82 18.60
C GLY A 157 0.91 -8.49 18.81
N LEU A 158 0.44 -7.44 18.14
CA LEU A 158 0.94 -6.07 18.32
C LEU A 158 0.81 -5.62 19.78
N PHE A 159 -0.38 -5.76 20.38
CA PHE A 159 -0.60 -5.39 21.76
C PHE A 159 0.11 -6.33 22.76
N PHE A 160 0.23 -7.60 22.44
CA PHE A 160 1.00 -8.55 23.23
C PHE A 160 2.48 -8.14 23.26
N HIS A 161 3.06 -7.86 22.11
CA HIS A 161 4.45 -7.42 21.99
C HIS A 161 4.71 -6.11 22.74
N LEU A 162 3.82 -5.12 22.59
CA LEU A 162 3.90 -3.86 23.33
C LEU A 162 3.96 -4.07 24.87
N LYS A 163 3.18 -5.04 25.40
CA LYS A 163 3.17 -5.34 26.82
C LYS A 163 4.38 -6.14 27.30
N LYS A 164 4.94 -6.99 26.43
CA LYS A 164 6.04 -7.90 26.80
C LYS A 164 7.42 -7.28 26.65
N ASP A 165 7.65 -6.54 25.56
CA ASP A 165 8.95 -5.96 25.25
C ASP A 165 8.76 -4.63 24.50
N LYS A 166 8.70 -3.56 25.27
CA LYS A 166 8.48 -2.21 24.74
C LYS A 166 9.61 -1.76 23.79
N ASN A 167 10.86 -2.09 24.10
CA ASN A 167 12.00 -1.61 23.32
C ASN A 167 11.99 -2.21 21.90
N ASN A 168 11.86 -3.54 21.81
CA ASN A 168 11.76 -4.20 20.52
C ASN A 168 10.44 -3.88 19.79
N PHE A 169 9.35 -3.66 20.54
CA PHE A 169 8.11 -3.19 19.96
C PHE A 169 8.28 -1.85 19.25
N TYR A 170 8.89 -0.85 19.88
CA TYR A 170 9.11 0.45 19.24
C TYR A 170 10.06 0.36 18.04
N THR A 171 11.05 -0.54 18.10
CA THR A 171 11.91 -0.81 16.94
C THR A 171 11.09 -1.33 15.76
N LEU A 172 10.26 -2.36 15.97
CA LEU A 172 9.39 -2.88 14.90
C LEU A 172 8.35 -1.85 14.44
N LEU A 173 7.79 -1.07 15.38
CA LEU A 173 6.83 0.00 15.03
C LEU A 173 7.47 1.07 14.13
N LEU A 174 8.70 1.47 14.41
CA LEU A 174 9.45 2.39 13.55
C LEU A 174 9.70 1.77 12.18
N PHE A 175 10.14 0.50 12.10
CA PHE A 175 10.27 -0.18 10.82
C PHE A 175 8.95 -0.23 10.05
N PHE A 176 7.86 -0.58 10.70
CA PHE A 176 6.52 -0.57 10.11
C PHE A 176 6.15 0.82 9.55
N ALA A 177 6.33 1.86 10.35
CA ALA A 177 6.01 3.22 9.97
C ALA A 177 6.90 3.73 8.83
N PHE A 178 8.22 3.50 8.91
CA PHE A 178 9.16 3.98 7.90
C PHE A 178 9.06 3.22 6.58
N THR A 179 8.88 1.90 6.61
CA THR A 179 8.75 1.08 5.39
C THR A 179 7.34 1.06 4.80
N GLY A 180 6.39 1.71 5.45
CA GLY A 180 5.01 1.86 5.00
C GLY A 180 4.65 3.33 4.77
N LEU A 181 4.12 3.97 5.79
CA LEU A 181 3.57 5.33 5.71
C LEU A 181 4.61 6.39 5.30
N ALA A 182 5.85 6.30 5.82
CA ALA A 182 6.89 7.27 5.49
C ALA A 182 7.34 7.15 4.03
N ILE A 183 7.34 5.96 3.44
CA ILE A 183 7.59 5.78 1.99
C ILE A 183 6.50 6.45 1.18
N ILE A 184 5.22 6.24 1.51
CA ILE A 184 4.10 6.91 0.84
C ILE A 184 4.23 8.43 0.99
N PHE A 185 4.58 8.90 2.18
CA PHE A 185 4.84 10.31 2.40
C PHE A 185 5.98 10.84 1.53
N TYR A 186 7.11 10.15 1.49
CA TYR A 186 8.29 10.56 0.72
C TYR A 186 8.08 10.52 -0.79
N THR A 187 7.52 9.44 -1.30
CA THR A 187 7.32 9.25 -2.76
C THR A 187 6.22 10.13 -3.32
N ASN A 188 5.29 10.56 -2.47
CA ASN A 188 4.14 11.38 -2.86
C ASN A 188 3.43 10.88 -4.12
N PRO A 189 2.93 9.63 -4.15
CA PRO A 189 2.37 9.03 -5.34
C PRO A 189 1.18 9.81 -5.85
N LYS A 190 1.07 9.88 -7.18
CA LYS A 190 -0.04 10.53 -7.88
C LYS A 190 -1.29 9.66 -7.81
N PRO A 191 -2.50 10.26 -7.89
CA PRO A 191 -3.71 9.47 -7.97
C PRO A 191 -3.78 8.69 -9.29
N PHE A 192 -4.30 7.46 -9.19
CA PHE A 192 -4.55 6.58 -10.33
C PHE A 192 -3.29 6.25 -11.15
N GLU A 193 -2.20 5.96 -10.43
CA GLU A 193 -1.02 5.37 -11.07
C GLU A 193 -1.40 4.00 -11.68
N PRO A 194 -0.75 3.57 -12.79
CA PRO A 194 -1.18 2.40 -13.55
C PRO A 194 -1.05 1.06 -12.79
N ARG A 195 -0.37 1.04 -11.64
CA ARG A 195 -0.25 -0.14 -10.77
C ARG A 195 0.07 0.25 -9.35
N GLU A 196 -0.27 -0.63 -8.40
CA GLU A 196 0.18 -0.53 -7.02
C GLU A 196 1.71 -0.72 -6.95
N ARG A 197 2.36 0.04 -6.07
CA ARG A 197 3.80 -0.06 -5.83
C ARG A 197 4.07 -0.88 -4.56
N ASP A 198 3.54 -2.08 -4.53
CA ASP A 198 3.63 -3.04 -3.43
C ASP A 198 5.07 -3.26 -2.94
N TYR A 199 6.01 -3.41 -3.87
CA TYR A 199 7.43 -3.57 -3.55
C TYR A 199 8.01 -2.42 -2.71
N ALA A 200 7.44 -1.24 -2.77
CA ALA A 200 7.91 -0.09 -1.99
C ALA A 200 7.48 -0.15 -0.51
N ILE A 201 6.35 -0.80 -0.22
CA ILE A 201 5.74 -0.82 1.11
C ILE A 201 5.70 -2.22 1.74
N VAL A 202 6.21 -3.23 1.05
CA VAL A 202 6.23 -4.64 1.50
C VAL A 202 6.90 -4.83 2.86
N GLY A 203 7.88 -4.00 3.21
CA GLY A 203 8.54 -4.04 4.50
C GLY A 203 7.58 -3.89 5.68
N SER A 204 6.60 -3.00 5.58
CA SER A 204 5.57 -2.83 6.62
C SER A 204 4.66 -4.07 6.76
N PHE A 205 4.36 -4.74 5.65
CA PHE A 205 3.56 -5.97 5.67
C PHE A 205 4.34 -7.13 6.29
N TYR A 206 5.64 -7.22 6.00
CA TYR A 206 6.51 -8.18 6.66
C TYR A 206 6.55 -7.98 8.17
N ILE A 207 6.67 -6.74 8.65
CA ILE A 207 6.62 -6.44 10.09
C ILE A 207 5.27 -6.82 10.68
N PHE A 208 4.17 -6.55 9.98
CA PHE A 208 2.85 -6.94 10.46
C PHE A 208 2.69 -8.47 10.54
N ALA A 209 3.26 -9.21 9.59
CA ALA A 209 3.29 -10.67 9.64
C ALA A 209 4.06 -11.20 10.87
N ILE A 210 5.10 -10.51 11.35
CA ILE A 210 5.76 -10.84 12.62
C ILE A 210 4.77 -10.68 13.79
N TRP A 211 3.97 -9.60 13.79
CA TRP A 211 2.92 -9.44 14.82
C TRP A 211 1.83 -10.51 14.71
N VAL A 212 1.50 -11.01 13.52
CA VAL A 212 0.62 -12.18 13.38
C VAL A 212 1.21 -13.39 14.13
N GLY A 213 2.52 -13.64 14.00
CA GLY A 213 3.22 -14.67 14.78
C GLY A 213 3.18 -14.43 16.29
N PHE A 214 3.37 -13.19 16.75
CA PHE A 214 3.20 -12.84 18.16
C PHE A 214 1.75 -13.02 18.66
N GLY A 215 0.77 -12.92 17.78
CA GLY A 215 -0.63 -13.23 18.11
C GLY A 215 -0.83 -14.68 18.51
N VAL A 216 -0.15 -15.60 17.83
CA VAL A 216 -0.16 -17.04 18.22
C VAL A 216 0.41 -17.23 19.62
N LEU A 217 1.54 -16.57 19.92
CA LEU A 217 2.12 -16.59 21.27
C LEU A 217 1.20 -15.99 22.32
N ALA A 218 0.50 -14.91 21.98
CA ALA A 218 -0.48 -14.27 22.87
C ALA A 218 -1.62 -15.23 23.23
N LEU A 219 -2.17 -15.92 22.22
CA LEU A 219 -3.23 -16.93 22.43
C LEU A 219 -2.72 -18.08 23.31
N TYR A 220 -1.52 -18.59 23.05
CA TYR A 220 -0.91 -19.61 23.89
C TYR A 220 -0.73 -19.14 25.33
N GLU A 221 -0.15 -17.97 25.56
CA GLU A 221 0.05 -17.40 26.90
C GLU A 221 -1.25 -17.21 27.69
N TYR A 222 -2.32 -16.85 26.99
CA TYR A 222 -3.64 -16.71 27.60
C TYR A 222 -4.27 -18.06 27.94
N LEU A 223 -4.26 -19.01 26.99
CA LEU A 223 -4.98 -20.29 27.13
C LEU A 223 -4.28 -21.32 28.01
N LYS A 224 -2.92 -21.30 28.11
CA LYS A 224 -2.16 -22.22 28.98
C LYS A 224 -2.51 -22.14 30.46
N LYS A 225 -3.27 -21.12 30.87
CA LYS A 225 -3.78 -20.95 32.24
C LYS A 225 -4.97 -21.87 32.52
N TYR A 226 -5.66 -22.33 31.50
CA TYR A 226 -6.91 -23.06 31.61
C TYR A 226 -6.80 -24.55 31.28
N ALA A 227 -5.70 -24.98 30.63
CA ALA A 227 -5.50 -26.35 30.23
C ALA A 227 -4.01 -26.75 30.22
N ASN A 228 -3.73 -28.03 29.95
CA ASN A 228 -2.37 -28.54 29.86
C ASN A 228 -1.53 -27.76 28.78
N LYS A 229 -0.36 -27.31 29.22
CA LYS A 229 0.51 -26.45 28.39
C LYS A 229 0.86 -27.06 27.01
N ASN A 230 1.17 -28.34 26.98
CA ASN A 230 1.54 -29.03 25.74
C ASN A 230 0.34 -29.16 24.79
N THR A 231 -0.82 -29.53 25.33
CA THR A 231 -2.06 -29.61 24.57
C THR A 231 -2.45 -28.24 23.99
N VAL A 232 -2.36 -27.18 24.80
CA VAL A 232 -2.63 -25.81 24.36
C VAL A 232 -1.64 -25.38 23.27
N ALA A 233 -0.35 -25.67 23.45
CA ALA A 233 0.66 -25.32 22.45
C ALA A 233 0.35 -25.98 21.08
N ILE A 234 0.05 -27.26 21.07
CA ILE A 234 -0.29 -28.01 19.85
C ILE A 234 -1.59 -27.45 19.24
N ALA A 235 -2.64 -27.30 20.06
CA ALA A 235 -3.95 -26.82 19.57
C ALA A 235 -3.87 -25.40 18.97
N VAL A 236 -3.24 -24.46 19.70
CA VAL A 236 -3.08 -23.07 19.20
C VAL A 236 -2.24 -23.03 17.93
N SER A 237 -1.14 -23.82 17.87
CA SER A 237 -0.31 -23.86 16.66
C SER A 237 -1.05 -24.41 15.47
N LEU A 238 -1.77 -25.53 15.62
CA LEU A 238 -2.53 -26.14 14.53
C LEU A 238 -3.69 -25.25 14.05
N ILE A 239 -4.48 -24.69 15.00
CA ILE A 239 -5.59 -23.79 14.66
C ILE A 239 -5.06 -22.55 13.94
N SER A 240 -3.99 -21.93 14.45
CA SER A 240 -3.42 -20.74 13.80
C SER A 240 -2.81 -21.05 12.43
N LEU A 241 -2.19 -22.22 12.28
CA LEU A 241 -1.66 -22.69 10.98
C LEU A 241 -2.78 -22.84 9.94
N ILE A 242 -3.91 -23.41 10.32
CA ILE A 242 -5.06 -23.57 9.43
C ILE A 242 -5.72 -22.21 9.16
N ALA A 243 -5.98 -21.43 10.21
CA ALA A 243 -6.74 -20.19 10.12
C ALA A 243 -6.03 -19.06 9.38
N VAL A 244 -4.70 -19.06 9.29
CA VAL A 244 -3.96 -17.97 8.65
C VAL A 244 -3.14 -18.48 7.47
N PRO A 245 -1.96 -19.11 7.62
CA PRO A 245 -1.13 -19.41 6.44
C PRO A 245 -1.78 -20.42 5.48
N THR A 246 -2.49 -21.44 5.98
CA THR A 246 -3.14 -22.42 5.08
C THR A 246 -4.32 -21.79 4.36
N LEU A 247 -5.17 -21.01 5.05
CA LEU A 247 -6.27 -20.28 4.42
C LEU A 247 -5.73 -19.30 3.35
N MET A 248 -4.74 -18.49 3.69
CA MET A 248 -4.17 -17.54 2.74
C MET A 248 -3.52 -18.25 1.56
N ALA A 249 -2.84 -19.37 1.78
CA ALA A 249 -2.24 -20.16 0.71
C ALA A 249 -3.31 -20.77 -0.21
N SER A 250 -4.39 -21.33 0.34
CA SER A 250 -5.48 -21.93 -0.45
C SER A 250 -6.23 -20.91 -1.29
N GLU A 251 -6.49 -19.73 -0.72
CA GLU A 251 -7.21 -18.65 -1.42
C GLU A 251 -6.38 -18.00 -2.54
N ASN A 252 -5.04 -18.00 -2.42
CA ASN A 252 -4.17 -17.34 -3.40
C ASN A 252 -3.49 -18.31 -4.39
N TRP A 253 -3.63 -19.63 -4.21
CA TRP A 253 -2.88 -20.60 -4.99
C TRP A 253 -3.17 -20.50 -6.49
N ASP A 254 -4.44 -20.41 -6.85
CA ASP A 254 -4.88 -20.47 -8.24
C ASP A 254 -4.57 -19.19 -9.04
N ASP A 255 -4.51 -18.02 -8.42
CA ASP A 255 -4.16 -16.78 -9.10
C ASP A 255 -2.63 -16.61 -9.23
N HIS A 256 -1.85 -17.22 -8.34
CA HIS A 256 -0.40 -17.20 -8.37
C HIS A 256 0.22 -18.40 -9.10
N ASP A 257 -0.54 -19.43 -9.41
CA ASP A 257 -0.06 -20.58 -10.21
C ASP A 257 0.23 -20.13 -11.65
N ARG A 258 1.50 -20.20 -12.00
CA ARG A 258 2.03 -19.87 -13.33
C ARG A 258 2.57 -21.10 -14.07
N SER A 259 2.30 -22.30 -13.59
CA SER A 259 2.79 -23.57 -14.15
C SER A 259 2.41 -23.74 -15.64
N ASN A 260 1.26 -23.19 -16.05
CA ASN A 260 0.74 -23.27 -17.42
C ASN A 260 1.02 -22.02 -18.30
N ARG A 261 1.87 -21.10 -17.84
CA ARG A 261 2.18 -19.87 -18.60
C ARG A 261 3.41 -20.08 -19.49
N TYR A 262 3.18 -20.47 -20.73
CA TYR A 262 4.23 -20.77 -21.73
C TYR A 262 4.52 -19.63 -22.69
N THR A 263 3.93 -18.45 -22.56
CA THR A 263 4.02 -17.33 -23.52
C THR A 263 5.47 -16.97 -23.88
N SER A 264 6.33 -16.79 -22.88
CA SER A 264 7.73 -16.45 -23.11
C SER A 264 8.48 -17.57 -23.86
N ARG A 265 8.22 -18.83 -23.52
CA ARG A 265 8.82 -20.01 -24.18
C ARG A 265 8.34 -20.12 -25.62
N LEU A 266 7.03 -19.94 -25.87
CA LEU A 266 6.46 -20.01 -27.20
C LEU A 266 6.96 -18.88 -28.09
N ASN A 267 7.07 -17.66 -27.56
CA ASN A 267 7.68 -16.55 -28.30
C ASN A 267 9.14 -16.82 -28.64
N ALA A 268 9.94 -17.28 -27.67
CA ALA A 268 11.34 -17.62 -27.94
C ALA A 268 11.46 -18.71 -29.01
N LYS A 269 10.62 -19.74 -28.96
CA LYS A 269 10.61 -20.81 -29.97
C LYS A 269 10.22 -20.28 -31.36
N ALA A 270 9.20 -19.42 -31.44
CA ALA A 270 8.77 -18.82 -32.72
C ALA A 270 9.82 -17.88 -33.35
N TYR A 271 10.81 -17.41 -32.57
CA TYR A 271 11.94 -16.65 -33.10
C TYR A 271 13.11 -17.53 -33.54
N LEU A 272 13.19 -18.77 -33.06
CA LEU A 272 14.30 -19.70 -33.33
C LEU A 272 13.98 -20.69 -34.46
N ASP A 273 12.70 -20.95 -34.71
CA ASP A 273 12.19 -21.76 -35.82
C ASP A 273 11.98 -20.89 -37.09
#